data_b82e277e6b9522b9b1000461c91f41b3
#
_entry.id   b82e277e6b9522b9b1000461c91f41b3
#
_cell.length_a   1.000
_cell.length_b   1.000
_cell.length_c   1.000
_cell.angle_alpha   90.00
_cell.angle_beta   90.00
_cell.angle_gamma   90.00
#
_symmetry.space_group_name_H-M   'P 1'
#
loop_
_entity.id
_entity.type
_entity.pdbx_description
1 polymer ?
#
loop_
_entity_poly.entity_id
_entity_poly.type
_entity_poly.pdbx_seq_one_letter_code
_entity_poly.pdbx_strand_id
1 'polypeptide(L)'
;MPVKKFLMCWPVCLGTILLWVASCSDSSQVSSYSIPKEKKSSLSNGSLEMAQPVWEVPSGWKPGKESAMRVGSFAVEDENGSALDISISNLLGEGGGLLSNVNRWIGQIGMSATTGEGLSNYVSEITVADKPATLVKASNKEQALVSAILKIDGRSWFFKMMGDARLAEKEQENFDSLLQSVRFESSEEE
;
A
#
# COMPACT_ATOMS: atom_id res chain seq x y z
N MET A 1 -8.65 -9.09 -74.29
CA MET A 1 -8.36 -7.89 -75.11
C MET A 1 -7.66 -6.88 -74.27
N PRO A 2 -6.70 -6.13 -74.88
CA PRO A 2 -5.30 -6.51 -74.69
C PRO A 2 -4.53 -5.45 -73.89
N VAL A 3 -3.45 -5.95 -73.33
CA VAL A 3 -2.15 -5.41 -72.97
C VAL A 3 -1.73 -4.11 -73.72
N LYS A 4 -1.16 -3.16 -72.97
CA LYS A 4 -0.04 -2.35 -73.50
C LYS A 4 1.03 -2.15 -72.43
N LYS A 5 2.12 -2.82 -72.63
CA LYS A 5 3.45 -2.53 -72.08
C LYS A 5 3.94 -1.18 -72.63
N PHE A 6 4.55 -0.37 -71.80
CA PHE A 6 5.47 0.68 -72.26
C PHE A 6 6.76 0.59 -71.45
N LEU A 7 7.76 0.09 -72.16
CA LEU A 7 9.17 0.28 -71.79
C LEU A 7 9.65 1.64 -72.28
N MET A 8 10.38 2.35 -71.46
CA MET A 8 11.41 3.34 -71.94
C MET A 8 12.36 3.62 -70.82
N CYS A 9 13.49 3.07 -70.92
CA CYS A 9 14.79 3.61 -71.30
C CYS A 9 15.40 4.65 -70.39
N TRP A 10 16.50 4.24 -69.85
CA TRP A 10 17.65 4.85 -69.16
C TRP A 10 18.10 6.22 -69.71
N PRO A 11 18.74 7.09 -68.89
CA PRO A 11 20.19 7.01 -68.79
C PRO A 11 20.79 7.22 -67.39
N VAL A 12 21.96 6.61 -67.26
CA VAL A 12 22.98 6.69 -66.23
C VAL A 12 23.48 8.13 -66.09
N CYS A 13 23.49 8.67 -64.89
CA CYS A 13 24.38 9.79 -64.53
C CYS A 13 25.15 9.38 -63.27
N LEU A 14 26.46 9.09 -63.52
CA LEU A 14 27.48 9.04 -62.49
C LEU A 14 27.60 10.43 -61.85
N GLY A 15 27.22 10.55 -60.59
CA GLY A 15 27.52 11.69 -59.74
C GLY A 15 28.18 11.19 -58.46
N THR A 16 29.50 11.33 -58.40
CA THR A 16 30.33 11.09 -57.22
C THR A 16 29.96 12.10 -56.13
N ILE A 17 29.22 11.66 -55.12
CA ILE A 17 29.01 12.44 -53.91
C ILE A 17 30.04 11.98 -52.88
N LEU A 18 31.02 12.85 -52.61
CA LEU A 18 31.89 12.76 -51.43
C LEU A 18 31.04 12.88 -50.17
N LEU A 19 30.88 11.77 -49.44
CA LEU A 19 30.35 11.78 -48.11
C LEU A 19 31.40 12.29 -47.13
N TRP A 20 31.24 13.52 -46.67
CA TRP A 20 31.87 14.00 -45.44
C TRP A 20 31.19 13.33 -44.25
N VAL A 21 31.82 12.34 -43.69
CA VAL A 21 31.46 11.82 -42.37
C VAL A 21 32.01 12.78 -41.29
N ALA A 22 31.18 13.72 -40.86
CA ALA A 22 31.47 14.46 -39.65
C ALA A 22 31.27 13.50 -38.49
N SER A 23 32.35 12.96 -37.96
CA SER A 23 32.40 12.21 -36.71
C SER A 23 32.18 13.20 -35.57
N CYS A 24 30.94 13.35 -35.10
CA CYS A 24 30.69 13.93 -33.80
C CYS A 24 31.02 12.88 -32.73
N SER A 25 32.22 12.93 -32.19
CA SER A 25 32.56 12.27 -30.95
C SER A 25 31.94 13.10 -29.81
N ASP A 26 30.72 12.75 -29.45
CA ASP A 26 30.12 13.20 -28.22
C ASP A 26 30.75 12.43 -27.05
N SER A 27 31.80 13.01 -26.50
CA SER A 27 32.38 12.56 -25.25
C SER A 27 31.43 12.97 -24.12
N SER A 28 30.44 12.13 -23.87
CA SER A 28 29.68 12.21 -22.61
C SER A 28 30.66 11.98 -21.45
N GLN A 29 31.20 13.07 -20.94
CA GLN A 29 31.90 13.06 -19.66
C GLN A 29 30.90 12.63 -18.59
N VAL A 30 30.95 11.37 -18.21
CA VAL A 30 30.36 10.89 -16.99
C VAL A 30 31.14 11.52 -15.84
N SER A 31 30.66 12.67 -15.36
CA SER A 31 31.21 13.24 -14.13
C SER A 31 30.72 12.38 -12.98
N SER A 32 31.61 11.56 -12.43
CA SER A 32 31.36 10.84 -11.19
C SER A 32 31.32 11.86 -10.04
N TYR A 33 30.11 12.18 -9.60
CA TYR A 33 29.92 12.95 -8.38
C TYR A 33 30.13 12.04 -7.18
N SER A 34 31.28 12.18 -6.53
CA SER A 34 31.54 11.53 -5.24
C SER A 34 30.84 12.34 -4.15
N ILE A 35 29.72 11.83 -3.64
CA ILE A 35 29.09 12.38 -2.44
C ILE A 35 30.05 12.06 -1.28
N PRO A 36 30.62 13.07 -0.57
CA PRO A 36 31.34 12.79 0.66
C PRO A 36 30.38 12.05 1.60
N LYS A 37 30.77 10.87 2.07
CA LYS A 37 30.07 10.23 3.18
C LYS A 37 30.09 11.22 4.33
N GLU A 38 28.93 11.82 4.61
CA GLU A 38 28.76 12.56 5.84
C GLU A 38 29.22 11.64 6.97
N LYS A 39 30.20 12.11 7.77
CA LYS A 39 30.49 11.51 9.05
C LYS A 39 29.16 11.42 9.76
N LYS A 40 28.70 10.18 10.02
CA LYS A 40 27.63 9.96 10.99
C LYS A 40 28.09 10.70 12.26
N SER A 41 27.60 11.93 12.44
CA SER A 41 27.57 12.53 13.75
C SER A 41 26.80 11.52 14.59
N SER A 42 27.43 11.02 15.62
CA SER A 42 26.74 10.35 16.71
C SER A 42 25.90 11.40 17.43
N LEU A 43 24.84 11.89 16.77
CA LEU A 43 23.67 12.35 17.48
C LEU A 43 23.25 11.10 18.24
N SER A 44 23.40 11.12 19.56
CA SER A 44 22.73 10.18 20.42
C SER A 44 21.28 10.19 19.93
N ASN A 45 20.90 9.15 19.19
CA ASN A 45 19.52 8.85 18.96
C ASN A 45 18.93 8.61 20.36
N GLY A 46 18.39 9.68 20.95
CA GLY A 46 17.18 9.52 21.71
C GLY A 46 16.14 9.08 20.68
N SER A 47 16.22 7.83 20.21
CA SER A 47 15.05 7.16 19.69
C SER A 47 14.10 7.22 20.88
N LEU A 48 13.13 8.13 20.80
CA LEU A 48 11.91 7.99 21.57
C LEU A 48 11.51 6.56 21.30
N GLU A 49 11.77 5.69 22.25
CA GLU A 49 11.42 4.28 22.20
C GLU A 49 9.91 4.28 22.18
N MET A 50 9.39 4.17 20.96
CA MET A 50 7.95 4.36 20.72
C MET A 50 7.27 3.13 21.22
N ALA A 51 6.28 3.34 22.09
CA ALA A 51 5.42 2.29 22.56
C ALA A 51 4.92 1.46 21.37
N GLN A 52 5.25 0.18 21.37
CA GLN A 52 4.77 -0.76 20.37
C GLN A 52 3.44 -1.33 20.85
N PRO A 53 2.45 -1.49 19.97
CA PRO A 53 1.22 -2.14 20.35
C PRO A 53 1.45 -3.63 20.57
N VAL A 54 0.87 -4.14 21.62
CA VAL A 54 0.68 -5.58 21.87
C VAL A 54 -0.80 -5.89 21.71
N TRP A 55 -1.11 -7.11 21.26
CA TRP A 55 -2.48 -7.59 21.04
C TRP A 55 -2.55 -9.08 21.25
N GLU A 56 -3.76 -9.57 21.49
CA GLU A 56 -4.04 -11.00 21.53
C GLU A 56 -4.56 -11.46 20.17
N VAL A 57 -3.95 -12.53 19.64
CA VAL A 57 -4.37 -13.11 18.36
C VAL A 57 -5.53 -14.06 18.60
N PRO A 58 -6.70 -13.86 17.98
CA PRO A 58 -7.83 -14.77 18.11
C PRO A 58 -7.47 -16.20 17.71
N SER A 59 -8.10 -17.17 18.40
CA SER A 59 -7.91 -18.59 18.09
C SER A 59 -8.36 -18.91 16.66
N GLY A 60 -7.58 -19.76 15.98
CA GLY A 60 -7.86 -20.14 14.59
C GLY A 60 -7.24 -19.24 13.53
N TRP A 61 -6.76 -18.06 13.89
CA TRP A 61 -5.99 -17.24 12.97
C TRP A 61 -4.57 -17.78 12.79
N LYS A 62 -4.12 -17.85 11.55
CA LYS A 62 -2.78 -18.34 11.17
C LYS A 62 -1.89 -17.16 10.78
N PRO A 63 -0.56 -17.28 10.86
CA PRO A 63 0.34 -16.28 10.26
C PRO A 63 -0.02 -16.03 8.81
N GLY A 64 -0.15 -14.75 8.43
CA GLY A 64 -0.47 -14.33 7.09
C GLY A 64 0.77 -13.95 6.29
N LYS A 65 0.57 -13.32 5.13
CA LYS A 65 1.64 -12.91 4.25
C LYS A 65 2.48 -11.80 4.88
N GLU A 66 3.76 -12.02 5.06
CA GLU A 66 4.71 -11.03 5.55
C GLU A 66 4.92 -9.89 4.54
N SER A 67 5.14 -8.69 5.07
CA SER A 67 5.46 -7.48 4.30
C SER A 67 6.24 -6.51 5.19
N ALA A 68 7.17 -5.77 4.62
CA ALA A 68 7.94 -4.74 5.32
C ALA A 68 7.07 -3.61 5.94
N MET A 69 5.83 -3.47 5.47
CA MET A 69 4.89 -2.46 5.96
C MET A 69 3.99 -2.97 7.07
N ARG A 70 4.02 -4.28 7.38
CA ARG A 70 3.16 -4.90 8.38
C ARG A 70 3.95 -5.23 9.64
N VAL A 71 3.41 -4.87 10.78
CA VAL A 71 3.92 -5.26 12.10
C VAL A 71 3.21 -6.51 12.62
N GLY A 72 2.03 -6.80 12.07
CA GLY A 72 1.27 -8.04 12.28
C GLY A 72 0.55 -8.46 11.00
N SER A 73 0.51 -9.75 10.73
CA SER A 73 -0.14 -10.32 9.55
C SER A 73 -0.72 -11.68 9.86
N PHE A 74 -2.02 -11.83 9.60
CA PHE A 74 -2.77 -13.05 9.86
C PHE A 74 -3.67 -13.39 8.68
N ALA A 75 -4.05 -14.65 8.59
CA ALA A 75 -4.98 -15.17 7.60
C ALA A 75 -6.00 -16.11 8.27
N VAL A 76 -7.21 -16.09 7.75
CA VAL A 76 -8.25 -17.06 8.07
C VAL A 76 -8.72 -17.67 6.77
N GLU A 77 -8.85 -18.97 6.75
CA GLU A 77 -9.37 -19.73 5.62
C GLU A 77 -10.42 -20.72 6.12
N ASP A 78 -11.53 -20.81 5.41
CA ASP A 78 -12.56 -21.79 5.67
C ASP A 78 -12.40 -23.04 4.75
N GLU A 79 -13.21 -24.07 5.05
CA GLU A 79 -13.19 -25.34 4.30
C GLU A 79 -13.62 -25.17 2.83
N ASN A 80 -14.28 -24.06 2.49
CA ASN A 80 -14.75 -23.76 1.13
C ASN A 80 -13.74 -22.97 0.31
N GLY A 81 -12.58 -22.63 0.90
CA GLY A 81 -11.55 -21.82 0.27
C GLY A 81 -11.81 -20.31 0.33
N SER A 82 -12.79 -19.86 1.12
CA SER A 82 -12.94 -18.44 1.45
C SER A 82 -11.79 -18.01 2.35
N ALA A 83 -11.26 -16.80 2.13
CA ALA A 83 -10.10 -16.31 2.86
C ALA A 83 -10.26 -14.86 3.31
N LEU A 84 -9.63 -14.56 4.45
CA LEU A 84 -9.44 -13.21 4.98
C LEU A 84 -7.95 -12.92 5.14
N ASP A 85 -7.56 -11.71 4.77
CA ASP A 85 -6.26 -11.13 5.07
C ASP A 85 -6.43 -10.11 6.20
N ILE A 86 -5.73 -10.35 7.31
CA ILE A 86 -5.72 -9.46 8.46
C ILE A 86 -4.32 -8.86 8.59
N SER A 87 -4.25 -7.54 8.67
CA SER A 87 -2.99 -6.83 8.73
C SER A 87 -2.99 -5.71 9.75
N ILE A 88 -1.88 -5.58 10.48
CA ILE A 88 -1.60 -4.46 11.36
C ILE A 88 -0.40 -3.73 10.78
N SER A 89 -0.54 -2.43 10.54
CA SER A 89 0.51 -1.59 9.98
C SER A 89 0.49 -0.20 10.59
N ASN A 90 1.61 0.52 10.50
CA ASN A 90 1.66 1.91 10.92
C ASN A 90 2.35 2.78 9.88
N LEU A 91 1.94 4.03 9.82
CA LEU A 91 2.55 5.06 8.98
C LEU A 91 2.79 6.32 9.82
N LEU A 92 3.85 7.05 9.51
CA LEU A 92 4.10 8.37 10.11
C LEU A 92 3.00 9.36 9.69
N GLY A 93 2.62 10.24 10.62
CA GLY A 93 1.65 11.30 10.39
C GLY A 93 0.22 10.79 10.15
N GLU A 94 -0.51 11.48 9.29
CA GLU A 94 -1.93 11.24 9.03
C GLU A 94 -2.24 9.97 8.20
N GLY A 95 -1.20 9.25 7.75
CA GLY A 95 -1.37 8.02 6.96
C GLY A 95 -2.13 8.19 5.64
N GLY A 96 -2.11 9.39 5.02
CA GLY A 96 -2.72 9.67 3.72
C GLY A 96 -4.14 10.26 3.75
N GLY A 97 -4.69 10.50 4.95
CA GLY A 97 -6.05 11.06 5.12
C GLY A 97 -7.18 10.04 4.98
N LEU A 98 -8.30 10.31 5.67
CA LEU A 98 -9.38 9.34 5.81
C LEU A 98 -10.09 9.03 4.48
N LEU A 99 -10.51 10.05 3.72
CA LEU A 99 -11.21 9.87 2.44
C LEU A 99 -10.36 9.10 1.42
N SER A 100 -9.06 9.42 1.34
CA SER A 100 -8.13 8.71 0.43
C SER A 100 -7.97 7.25 0.82
N ASN A 101 -7.86 6.95 2.12
CA ASN A 101 -7.77 5.59 2.61
C ASN A 101 -9.05 4.80 2.33
N VAL A 102 -10.22 5.36 2.65
CA VAL A 102 -11.52 4.74 2.39
C VAL A 102 -11.65 4.45 0.89
N ASN A 103 -11.41 5.43 0.01
CA ASN A 103 -11.52 5.24 -1.44
C ASN A 103 -10.56 4.19 -1.98
N ARG A 104 -9.33 4.14 -1.49
CA ARG A 104 -8.39 3.09 -1.85
C ARG A 104 -8.88 1.71 -1.42
N TRP A 105 -9.46 1.60 -0.23
CA TRP A 105 -9.91 0.32 0.32
C TRP A 105 -11.20 -0.18 -0.32
N ILE A 106 -12.22 0.68 -0.50
CA ILE A 106 -13.45 0.27 -1.20
C ILE A 106 -13.16 -0.10 -2.65
N GLY A 107 -12.19 0.56 -3.31
CA GLY A 107 -11.71 0.17 -4.62
C GLY A 107 -11.08 -1.23 -4.64
N GLN A 108 -10.39 -1.67 -3.56
CA GLN A 108 -9.82 -3.02 -3.45
C GLN A 108 -10.88 -4.12 -3.43
N ILE A 109 -12.07 -3.82 -2.93
CA ILE A 109 -13.23 -4.73 -2.93
C ILE A 109 -14.20 -4.46 -4.10
N GLY A 110 -13.76 -3.74 -5.15
CA GLY A 110 -14.53 -3.52 -6.37
C GLY A 110 -15.69 -2.51 -6.26
N MET A 111 -15.68 -1.65 -5.23
CA MET A 111 -16.70 -0.61 -5.06
C MET A 111 -16.25 0.72 -5.66
N SER A 112 -17.21 1.55 -6.07
CA SER A 112 -16.93 2.90 -6.59
C SER A 112 -16.48 3.83 -5.47
N ALA A 113 -15.61 4.80 -5.81
CA ALA A 113 -15.14 5.82 -4.88
C ALA A 113 -16.32 6.66 -4.35
N THR A 114 -16.21 7.06 -3.08
CA THR A 114 -17.15 7.95 -2.43
C THR A 114 -16.62 9.40 -2.37
N THR A 115 -17.52 10.35 -2.15
CA THR A 115 -17.19 11.76 -1.87
C THR A 115 -17.02 11.99 -0.36
N GLY A 116 -16.61 13.20 0.02
CA GLY A 116 -16.56 13.59 1.44
C GLY A 116 -17.93 13.50 2.12
N GLU A 117 -19.02 13.83 1.42
CA GLU A 117 -20.38 13.72 1.95
C GLU A 117 -20.81 12.26 2.16
N GLY A 118 -20.44 11.36 1.24
CA GLY A 118 -20.75 9.94 1.35
C GLY A 118 -19.86 9.18 2.33
N LEU A 119 -18.82 9.80 2.87
CA LEU A 119 -17.87 9.16 3.78
C LEU A 119 -18.54 8.64 5.05
N SER A 120 -19.56 9.35 5.56
CA SER A 120 -20.33 8.96 6.76
C SER A 120 -21.01 7.59 6.64
N ASN A 121 -21.23 7.09 5.42
CA ASN A 121 -21.81 5.76 5.21
C ASN A 121 -20.84 4.62 5.53
N TYR A 122 -19.55 4.93 5.63
CA TYR A 122 -18.48 3.95 5.81
C TYR A 122 -17.80 4.04 7.17
N VAL A 123 -17.95 5.16 7.88
CA VAL A 123 -17.13 5.44 9.07
C VAL A 123 -17.99 5.58 10.32
N SER A 124 -17.43 5.11 11.45
CA SER A 124 -17.96 5.32 12.78
C SER A 124 -16.82 5.51 13.77
N GLU A 125 -17.13 6.08 14.95
CA GLU A 125 -16.17 6.20 16.02
C GLU A 125 -16.18 4.96 16.91
N ILE A 126 -15.00 4.52 17.32
CA ILE A 126 -14.78 3.44 18.30
C ILE A 126 -13.67 3.83 19.27
N THR A 127 -13.46 3.00 20.28
CA THR A 127 -12.31 3.13 21.19
C THR A 127 -11.35 1.94 20.98
N VAL A 128 -10.06 2.22 20.84
CA VAL A 128 -8.97 1.21 20.78
C VAL A 128 -7.87 1.68 21.71
N ALA A 129 -7.39 0.83 22.62
CA ALA A 129 -6.37 1.19 23.60
C ALA A 129 -6.72 2.48 24.37
N ASP A 130 -7.96 2.60 24.84
CA ASP A 130 -8.53 3.75 25.55
C ASP A 130 -8.43 5.09 24.79
N LYS A 131 -8.27 5.04 23.50
CA LYS A 131 -8.17 6.21 22.63
C LYS A 131 -9.26 6.20 21.55
N PRO A 132 -9.74 7.38 21.12
CA PRO A 132 -10.67 7.45 20.00
C PRO A 132 -10.01 6.95 18.72
N ALA A 133 -10.72 6.11 17.99
CA ALA A 133 -10.31 5.55 16.72
C ALA A 133 -11.46 5.60 15.71
N THR A 134 -11.14 5.59 14.43
CA THR A 134 -12.13 5.55 13.36
C THR A 134 -12.26 4.12 12.84
N LEU A 135 -13.47 3.56 12.90
CA LEU A 135 -13.80 2.30 12.27
C LEU A 135 -14.33 2.56 10.87
N VAL A 136 -13.77 1.88 9.88
CA VAL A 136 -14.23 1.88 8.48
C VAL A 136 -14.81 0.51 8.18
N LYS A 137 -16.06 0.46 7.68
CA LYS A 137 -16.69 -0.77 7.20
C LYS A 137 -17.24 -0.58 5.79
N ALA A 138 -16.94 -1.52 4.92
CA ALA A 138 -17.48 -1.57 3.56
C ALA A 138 -17.64 -3.02 3.12
N SER A 139 -18.70 -3.32 2.39
CA SER A 139 -18.91 -4.66 1.84
C SER A 139 -19.75 -4.61 0.57
N ASN A 140 -19.57 -5.60 -0.26
CA ASN A 140 -20.46 -5.96 -1.36
C ASN A 140 -20.87 -7.44 -1.20
N LYS A 141 -21.42 -8.05 -2.23
CA LYS A 141 -21.90 -9.45 -2.18
C LYS A 141 -20.78 -10.48 -1.99
N GLU A 142 -19.56 -10.14 -2.40
CA GLU A 142 -18.43 -11.06 -2.48
C GLU A 142 -17.37 -10.75 -1.44
N GLN A 143 -17.11 -9.46 -1.19
CA GLN A 143 -16.01 -9.01 -0.36
C GLN A 143 -16.43 -8.01 0.70
N ALA A 144 -15.74 -8.05 1.83
CA ALA A 144 -15.85 -7.07 2.90
C ALA A 144 -14.48 -6.54 3.31
N LEU A 145 -14.53 -5.35 3.86
CA LEU A 145 -13.40 -4.66 4.48
C LEU A 145 -13.85 -4.06 5.80
N VAL A 146 -13.10 -4.33 6.85
CA VAL A 146 -13.20 -3.68 8.15
C VAL A 146 -11.82 -3.15 8.52
N SER A 147 -11.72 -1.87 8.90
CA SER A 147 -10.43 -1.30 9.31
C SER A 147 -10.62 -0.31 10.45
N ALA A 148 -9.87 -0.48 11.54
CA ALA A 148 -9.74 0.53 12.58
C ALA A 148 -8.50 1.39 12.33
N ILE A 149 -8.66 2.71 12.46
CA ILE A 149 -7.57 3.69 12.33
C ILE A 149 -7.41 4.36 13.68
N LEU A 150 -6.28 4.12 14.32
CA LEU A 150 -5.90 4.74 15.59
C LEU A 150 -4.74 5.71 15.35
N LYS A 151 -4.89 6.94 15.84
CA LYS A 151 -3.82 7.95 15.78
C LYS A 151 -3.21 8.11 17.18
N ILE A 152 -1.93 7.81 17.29
CA ILE A 152 -1.19 7.92 18.56
C ILE A 152 0.27 8.25 18.26
N ASP A 153 0.86 9.15 19.05
CA ASP A 153 2.29 9.53 19.02
C ASP A 153 2.79 9.91 17.62
N GLY A 154 1.99 10.69 16.88
CA GLY A 154 2.33 11.15 15.53
C GLY A 154 2.31 10.05 14.46
N ARG A 155 1.69 8.91 14.73
CA ARG A 155 1.49 7.80 13.80
C ARG A 155 0.02 7.48 13.62
N SER A 156 -0.29 6.91 12.46
CA SER A 156 -1.58 6.27 12.19
C SER A 156 -1.36 4.76 12.16
N TRP A 157 -2.06 4.06 13.05
CA TRP A 157 -2.10 2.60 13.12
C TRP A 157 -3.35 2.10 12.40
N PHE A 158 -3.18 1.09 11.58
CA PHE A 158 -4.24 0.48 10.78
C PHE A 158 -4.36 -0.98 11.16
N PHE A 159 -5.50 -1.36 11.72
CA PHE A 159 -5.91 -2.74 11.94
C PHE A 159 -6.93 -3.06 10.87
N LYS A 160 -6.62 -3.94 9.93
CA LYS A 160 -7.49 -4.17 8.76
C LYS A 160 -7.73 -5.65 8.55
N MET A 161 -9.00 -6.00 8.34
CA MET A 161 -9.46 -7.31 7.87
C MET A 161 -10.14 -7.11 6.52
N MET A 162 -9.82 -7.95 5.52
CA MET A 162 -10.39 -7.86 4.18
C MET A 162 -10.42 -9.24 3.52
N GLY A 163 -11.49 -9.54 2.79
CA GLY A 163 -11.66 -10.76 2.01
C GLY A 163 -13.12 -11.15 1.83
N ASP A 164 -13.42 -12.46 1.82
CA ASP A 164 -14.77 -12.97 1.63
C ASP A 164 -15.78 -12.37 2.62
N ALA A 165 -16.90 -11.86 2.11
CA ALA A 165 -17.87 -11.12 2.91
C ALA A 165 -18.54 -11.98 4.00
N ARG A 166 -18.85 -13.24 3.72
CA ARG A 166 -19.51 -14.13 4.69
C ARG A 166 -18.53 -14.57 5.78
N LEU A 167 -17.28 -14.81 5.39
CA LEU A 167 -16.24 -15.15 6.34
C LEU A 167 -15.91 -13.95 7.23
N ALA A 168 -15.87 -12.73 6.67
CA ALA A 168 -15.68 -11.50 7.43
C ALA A 168 -16.79 -11.24 8.45
N GLU A 169 -18.04 -11.58 8.12
CA GLU A 169 -19.17 -11.51 9.06
C GLU A 169 -19.00 -12.49 10.23
N LYS A 170 -18.55 -13.72 9.96
CA LYS A 170 -18.27 -14.73 11.00
C LYS A 170 -17.10 -14.33 11.90
N GLU A 171 -16.10 -13.70 11.35
CA GLU A 171 -14.88 -13.29 12.05
C GLU A 171 -14.98 -11.89 12.70
N GLN A 172 -16.13 -11.23 12.59
CA GLN A 172 -16.31 -9.87 13.13
C GLN A 172 -16.03 -9.81 14.64
N GLU A 173 -16.56 -10.75 15.42
CA GLU A 173 -16.36 -10.80 16.88
C GLU A 173 -14.88 -11.05 17.23
N ASN A 174 -14.19 -11.89 16.48
CA ASN A 174 -12.76 -12.14 16.63
C ASN A 174 -11.95 -10.88 16.33
N PHE A 175 -12.31 -10.15 15.26
CA PHE A 175 -11.65 -8.89 14.93
C PHE A 175 -11.92 -7.81 15.99
N ASP A 176 -13.12 -7.71 16.50
CA ASP A 176 -13.46 -6.79 17.60
C ASP A 176 -12.68 -7.16 18.88
N SER A 177 -12.53 -8.45 19.19
CA SER A 177 -11.72 -8.94 20.31
C SER A 177 -10.24 -8.58 20.15
N LEU A 178 -9.70 -8.73 18.95
CA LEU A 178 -8.33 -8.24 18.67
C LEU A 178 -8.21 -6.75 18.95
N LEU A 179 -9.13 -5.91 18.46
CA LEU A 179 -9.11 -4.46 18.69
C LEU A 179 -9.21 -4.10 20.19
N GLN A 180 -10.02 -4.82 20.95
CA GLN A 180 -10.18 -4.62 22.41
C GLN A 180 -8.93 -5.06 23.19
N SER A 181 -8.16 -5.99 22.67
CA SER A 181 -6.93 -6.48 23.31
C SER A 181 -5.73 -5.56 23.09
N VAL A 182 -5.81 -4.60 22.13
CA VAL A 182 -4.69 -3.71 21.81
C VAL A 182 -4.33 -2.84 23.01
N ARG A 183 -3.06 -2.84 23.35
CA ARG A 183 -2.44 -1.96 24.36
C ARG A 183 -1.11 -1.43 23.82
N PHE A 184 -0.71 -0.26 24.27
CA PHE A 184 0.61 0.30 24.00
C PHE A 184 1.40 0.23 25.30
N GLU A 185 2.41 -0.61 25.31
CA GLU A 185 3.35 -0.70 26.42
C GLU A 185 4.37 0.42 26.30
N SER A 186 4.46 1.29 27.30
CA SER A 186 5.61 2.15 27.46
C SER A 186 6.77 1.27 27.88
N SER A 187 7.91 1.37 27.18
CA SER A 187 9.17 0.83 27.70
C SER A 187 9.52 1.62 28.97
N GLU A 188 9.01 1.19 30.12
CA GLU A 188 9.56 1.64 31.39
C GLU A 188 10.87 0.88 31.57
N GLU A 189 11.95 1.66 31.68
CA GLU A 189 13.28 1.17 32.00
C GLU A 189 13.24 0.36 33.32
N GLU A 190 13.68 -0.91 33.25
CA GLU A 190 14.16 -1.64 34.41
C GLU A 190 15.55 -1.15 34.83
#